data_8c439a1d1868bcbb7f4c24ca70390490
#
_entry.id   8c439a1d1868bcbb7f4c24ca70390490
#
_cell.length_a   1.000
_cell.length_b   1.000
_cell.length_c   1.000
_cell.angle_alpha   90.00
_cell.angle_beta   90.00
_cell.angle_gamma   90.00
#
_symmetry.space_group_name_H-M   'P 1'
#
loop_
_entity.id
_entity.type
_entity.pdbx_description
1 polymer ?
#
loop_
_entity_poly.entity_id
_entity_poly.type
_entity_poly.pdbx_seq_one_letter_code
_entity_poly.pdbx_strand_id
1 'polypeptide(L)'
;IVINEGDLSGYDGVSANSWRTWTPIGRFPYGRYTGTFDGQGHTISGLYCDANSRSHTGLFEYNRGIIQNVGIVNSYFKSENTVGGVCGDNEKIIKNCYNTGTVSGVDTVGGVCGLNRGTLENCYNTGTISGTGNYVGGVCGDNYIDSSNNGIIKNSYYLDTCAAEGTTFTNNDGISKTAD
;
A
#
# COMPACT_ATOMS: atom_id res chain seq x y z
N ILE A 1 13.40 0.82 -11.17
CA ILE A 1 13.34 -0.63 -11.45
C ILE A 1 11.99 -0.93 -12.08
N VAL A 2 11.97 -1.64 -13.21
CA VAL A 2 10.75 -2.10 -13.88
C VAL A 2 10.69 -3.62 -13.79
N ILE A 3 9.59 -4.16 -13.25
CA ILE A 3 9.38 -5.61 -13.08
C ILE A 3 8.53 -6.17 -14.24
N ASN A 4 7.41 -5.52 -14.53
CA ASN A 4 6.59 -5.80 -15.70
C ASN A 4 6.45 -4.53 -16.54
N GLU A 5 6.48 -4.69 -17.86
CA GLU A 5 6.19 -3.61 -18.82
C GLU A 5 4.70 -3.59 -19.14
N GLY A 6 4.17 -2.42 -19.53
CA GLY A 6 2.77 -2.20 -19.82
C GLY A 6 2.02 -1.48 -18.71
N ASP A 7 0.74 -1.22 -18.94
CA ASP A 7 -0.10 -0.51 -17.99
C ASP A 7 -0.84 -1.48 -17.07
N LEU A 8 -0.51 -1.44 -15.78
CA LEU A 8 -1.14 -2.25 -14.75
C LEU A 8 -2.26 -1.49 -14.00
N SER A 9 -2.47 -0.20 -14.30
CA SER A 9 -3.45 0.64 -13.58
C SER A 9 -4.90 0.26 -13.91
N GLY A 10 -5.15 -0.27 -15.09
CA GLY A 10 -6.48 -0.70 -15.57
C GLY A 10 -6.69 -2.20 -15.56
N TYR A 11 -5.96 -2.94 -14.74
CA TYR A 11 -6.06 -4.40 -14.73
C TYR A 11 -7.45 -4.91 -14.34
N ASP A 12 -8.09 -5.63 -15.26
CA ASP A 12 -9.44 -6.19 -15.14
C ASP A 12 -9.51 -7.68 -14.77
N GLY A 13 -8.36 -8.28 -14.49
CA GLY A 13 -8.26 -9.73 -14.17
C GLY A 13 -7.99 -10.64 -15.37
N VAL A 14 -8.04 -10.15 -16.60
CA VAL A 14 -7.98 -10.99 -17.81
C VAL A 14 -6.56 -11.11 -18.39
N SER A 15 -5.72 -10.11 -18.23
CA SER A 15 -4.41 -10.03 -18.90
C SER A 15 -3.23 -10.58 -18.08
N ALA A 16 -3.46 -11.16 -16.92
CA ALA A 16 -2.41 -11.57 -15.96
C ALA A 16 -1.50 -12.71 -16.42
N ASN A 17 -1.87 -13.45 -17.46
CA ASN A 17 -1.13 -14.65 -17.85
C ASN A 17 0.30 -14.40 -18.35
N SER A 18 0.66 -13.15 -18.61
CA SER A 18 2.01 -12.76 -19.06
C SER A 18 2.85 -12.01 -18.03
N TRP A 19 2.26 -11.61 -16.89
CA TRP A 19 2.97 -10.81 -15.89
C TRP A 19 3.66 -11.66 -14.82
N ARG A 20 4.85 -11.22 -14.44
CA ARG A 20 5.58 -11.81 -13.31
C ARG A 20 4.91 -11.38 -12.02
N THR A 21 4.41 -12.35 -11.27
CA THR A 21 3.81 -12.10 -9.96
C THR A 21 4.88 -11.66 -8.97
N TRP A 22 4.64 -10.53 -8.31
CA TRP A 22 5.45 -10.07 -7.20
C TRP A 22 5.17 -10.90 -5.95
N THR A 23 6.25 -11.27 -5.25
CA THR A 23 6.14 -11.85 -3.90
C THR A 23 6.58 -10.79 -2.90
N PRO A 24 5.69 -10.31 -2.00
CA PRO A 24 6.03 -9.29 -1.03
C PRO A 24 7.23 -9.65 -0.15
N ILE A 25 8.04 -8.65 0.18
CA ILE A 25 9.20 -8.80 1.06
C ILE A 25 8.72 -8.92 2.51
N GLY A 26 9.41 -9.71 3.33
CA GLY A 26 9.05 -9.89 4.75
C GLY A 26 7.83 -10.79 4.94
N ARG A 27 7.76 -11.88 4.18
CA ARG A 27 6.63 -12.79 4.12
C ARG A 27 6.60 -13.74 5.32
N PHE A 28 5.46 -13.82 6.00
CA PHE A 28 5.20 -14.87 6.99
C PHE A 28 5.09 -16.26 6.30
N PRO A 29 5.64 -17.36 6.87
CA PRO A 29 6.35 -17.45 8.17
C PRO A 29 7.86 -17.20 8.08
N TYR A 30 8.41 -16.82 6.93
CA TYR A 30 9.85 -16.76 6.68
C TYR A 30 10.57 -15.59 7.36
N GLY A 31 9.82 -14.68 7.95
CA GLY A 31 10.33 -13.57 8.75
C GLY A 31 9.80 -12.21 8.28
N ARG A 32 9.56 -11.33 9.22
CA ARG A 32 9.21 -9.93 8.95
C ARG A 32 10.46 -9.16 8.53
N TYR A 33 10.29 -8.14 7.70
CA TYR A 33 11.41 -7.31 7.30
C TYR A 33 11.90 -6.44 8.47
N THR A 34 13.16 -6.55 8.88
CA THR A 34 13.74 -5.84 10.03
C THR A 34 14.86 -4.87 9.67
N GLY A 35 15.27 -4.84 8.39
CA GLY A 35 16.34 -3.99 7.89
C GLY A 35 15.93 -2.55 7.63
N THR A 36 16.81 -1.82 6.95
CA THR A 36 16.51 -0.52 6.34
C THR A 36 16.51 -0.68 4.83
N PHE A 37 15.37 -0.40 4.22
CA PHE A 37 15.23 -0.29 2.78
C PHE A 37 15.19 1.20 2.42
N ASP A 38 16.21 1.66 1.72
CA ASP A 38 16.29 3.03 1.21
C ASP A 38 16.23 3.01 -0.32
N GLY A 39 15.11 3.48 -0.86
CA GLY A 39 14.92 3.60 -2.29
C GLY A 39 15.69 4.75 -2.94
N GLN A 40 16.34 5.61 -2.15
CA GLN A 40 17.17 6.73 -2.62
C GLN A 40 16.43 7.68 -3.59
N GLY A 41 15.10 7.81 -3.42
CA GLY A 41 14.26 8.60 -4.32
C GLY A 41 13.90 7.92 -5.64
N HIS A 42 14.27 6.66 -5.82
CA HIS A 42 13.90 5.91 -7.03
C HIS A 42 12.50 5.32 -6.96
N THR A 43 12.03 4.87 -8.13
CA THR A 43 10.74 4.20 -8.27
C THR A 43 10.89 2.72 -8.59
N ILE A 44 9.89 1.94 -8.17
CA ILE A 44 9.68 0.57 -8.60
C ILE A 44 8.37 0.55 -9.37
N SER A 45 8.41 0.02 -10.60
CA SER A 45 7.28 -0.01 -11.52
C SER A 45 6.93 -1.44 -11.92
N GLY A 46 5.67 -1.68 -12.21
CA GLY A 46 5.21 -2.94 -12.77
C GLY A 46 5.12 -4.08 -11.74
N LEU A 47 4.91 -3.77 -10.48
CA LEU A 47 4.63 -4.79 -9.47
C LEU A 47 3.20 -5.30 -9.66
N TYR A 48 3.05 -6.60 -9.88
CA TYR A 48 1.76 -7.25 -9.96
C TYR A 48 1.63 -8.29 -8.85
N CYS A 49 0.65 -8.13 -7.98
CA CYS A 49 0.35 -9.06 -6.92
C CYS A 49 -1.17 -9.20 -6.74
N ASP A 50 -1.74 -10.28 -7.25
CA ASP A 50 -3.11 -10.70 -6.95
C ASP A 50 -3.04 -11.84 -5.94
N ALA A 51 -3.35 -11.51 -4.69
CA ALA A 51 -3.08 -12.36 -3.53
C ALA A 51 -4.36 -12.70 -2.76
N ASN A 52 -5.37 -13.22 -3.45
CA ASN A 52 -6.68 -13.55 -2.86
C ASN A 52 -6.61 -14.47 -1.61
N SER A 53 -5.51 -15.19 -1.40
CA SER A 53 -5.32 -16.09 -0.26
C SER A 53 -4.30 -15.61 0.78
N ARG A 54 -3.76 -14.39 0.65
CA ARG A 54 -2.75 -13.85 1.56
C ARG A 54 -3.37 -12.90 2.58
N SER A 55 -2.78 -12.88 3.76
CA SER A 55 -3.25 -11.99 4.83
C SER A 55 -2.85 -10.54 4.61
N HIS A 56 -1.65 -10.30 4.03
CA HIS A 56 -1.12 -8.96 3.84
C HIS A 56 -0.38 -8.85 2.51
N THR A 57 -0.50 -7.70 1.82
CA THR A 57 0.07 -7.52 0.48
C THR A 57 0.57 -6.08 0.26
N GLY A 58 1.64 -5.96 -0.52
CA GLY A 58 2.28 -4.71 -0.92
C GLY A 58 3.67 -4.96 -1.51
N LEU A 59 4.52 -3.94 -1.61
CA LEU A 59 5.95 -4.16 -1.83
C LEU A 59 6.53 -4.99 -0.68
N PHE A 60 6.11 -4.67 0.55
CA PHE A 60 6.39 -5.45 1.76
C PHE A 60 5.10 -6.07 2.31
N GLU A 61 5.19 -7.31 2.85
CA GLU A 61 4.09 -7.95 3.57
C GLU A 61 4.04 -7.45 5.01
N TYR A 62 5.15 -7.60 5.75
CA TYR A 62 5.32 -7.12 7.12
C TYR A 62 6.59 -6.31 7.30
N ASN A 63 6.49 -5.11 7.84
CA ASN A 63 7.62 -4.25 8.16
C ASN A 63 7.82 -4.10 9.67
N ARG A 64 8.99 -4.53 10.17
CA ARG A 64 9.56 -4.22 11.51
C ARG A 64 10.86 -3.42 11.42
N GLY A 65 11.15 -2.89 10.26
CA GLY A 65 12.33 -2.09 9.97
C GLY A 65 11.98 -0.68 9.51
N ILE A 66 12.80 -0.15 8.65
CA ILE A 66 12.60 1.17 8.04
C ILE A 66 12.44 1.00 6.54
N ILE A 67 11.38 1.54 5.97
CA ILE A 67 11.17 1.68 4.53
C ILE A 67 11.15 3.17 4.23
N GLN A 68 12.02 3.63 3.34
CA GLN A 68 12.11 5.06 3.07
C GLN A 68 12.46 5.37 1.62
N ASN A 69 12.07 6.59 1.18
CA ASN A 69 12.51 7.22 -0.06
C ASN A 69 12.24 6.35 -1.31
N VAL A 70 11.07 5.73 -1.41
CA VAL A 70 10.67 4.90 -2.55
C VAL A 70 9.29 5.26 -3.07
N GLY A 71 9.16 5.32 -4.39
CA GLY A 71 7.86 5.42 -5.07
C GLY A 71 7.43 4.10 -5.70
N ILE A 72 6.17 3.74 -5.55
CA ILE A 72 5.53 2.63 -6.25
C ILE A 72 4.68 3.21 -7.35
N VAL A 73 4.98 2.86 -8.60
CA VAL A 73 4.30 3.42 -9.77
C VAL A 73 3.83 2.32 -10.70
N ASN A 74 2.77 2.56 -11.47
CA ASN A 74 2.25 1.61 -12.46
C ASN A 74 2.26 0.15 -11.93
N SER A 75 1.65 -0.06 -10.78
CA SER A 75 1.65 -1.34 -10.06
C SER A 75 0.23 -1.68 -9.63
N TYR A 76 -0.03 -2.98 -9.43
CA TYR A 76 -1.32 -3.49 -9.02
C TYR A 76 -1.18 -4.45 -7.85
N PHE A 77 -1.85 -4.14 -6.76
CA PHE A 77 -1.92 -5.00 -5.57
C PHE A 77 -3.37 -5.30 -5.23
N LYS A 78 -3.66 -6.58 -5.01
CA LYS A 78 -4.98 -7.03 -4.57
C LYS A 78 -4.88 -8.06 -3.46
N SER A 79 -5.75 -7.94 -2.46
CA SER A 79 -5.89 -8.91 -1.36
C SER A 79 -7.30 -8.86 -0.78
N GLU A 80 -7.82 -9.98 -0.31
CA GLU A 80 -9.09 -10.01 0.43
C GLU A 80 -8.98 -9.39 1.82
N ASN A 81 -7.80 -9.45 2.45
CA ASN A 81 -7.58 -8.96 3.81
C ASN A 81 -6.93 -7.57 3.80
N THR A 82 -5.63 -7.51 4.04
CA THR A 82 -4.90 -6.25 4.25
C THR A 82 -3.99 -5.94 3.07
N VAL A 83 -4.12 -4.77 2.47
CA VAL A 83 -3.33 -4.37 1.31
C VAL A 83 -2.92 -2.90 1.36
N GLY A 84 -1.67 -2.65 0.99
CA GLY A 84 -1.13 -1.30 0.77
C GLY A 84 -0.12 -1.29 -0.38
N GLY A 85 0.06 -0.19 -1.06
CA GLY A 85 1.01 -0.11 -2.18
C GLY A 85 2.45 -0.32 -1.73
N VAL A 86 2.83 0.22 -0.58
CA VAL A 86 4.18 0.05 -0.01
C VAL A 86 4.23 -1.11 0.98
N CYS A 87 3.25 -1.22 1.88
CA CYS A 87 3.29 -2.24 2.92
C CYS A 87 1.90 -2.73 3.31
N GLY A 88 1.73 -4.03 3.50
CA GLY A 88 0.52 -4.60 4.08
C GLY A 88 0.38 -4.23 5.55
N ASP A 89 1.34 -4.62 6.41
CA ASP A 89 1.33 -4.34 7.85
C ASP A 89 2.65 -3.68 8.29
N ASN A 90 2.56 -2.45 8.80
CA ASN A 90 3.70 -1.68 9.29
C ASN A 90 3.73 -1.63 10.81
N GLU A 91 4.73 -2.25 11.41
CA GLU A 91 4.98 -2.22 12.85
C GLU A 91 6.10 -1.22 13.26
N LYS A 92 6.76 -0.52 12.28
CA LYS A 92 7.83 0.42 12.62
C LYS A 92 7.79 1.72 11.83
N ILE A 93 8.58 1.90 10.76
CA ILE A 93 8.67 3.19 10.07
C ILE A 93 8.52 3.02 8.56
N ILE A 94 7.62 3.82 7.98
CA ILE A 94 7.55 4.10 6.55
C ILE A 94 7.61 5.62 6.39
N LYS A 95 8.58 6.13 5.63
CA LYS A 95 8.69 7.58 5.44
C LYS A 95 9.15 7.97 4.03
N ASN A 96 8.70 9.15 3.59
CA ASN A 96 9.02 9.69 2.27
C ASN A 96 8.71 8.70 1.15
N CYS A 97 7.59 7.97 1.25
CA CYS A 97 7.17 6.97 0.29
C CYS A 97 5.86 7.37 -0.37
N TYR A 98 5.65 6.89 -1.58
CA TYR A 98 4.39 7.16 -2.26
C TYR A 98 3.92 6.00 -3.14
N ASN A 99 2.62 6.02 -3.47
CA ASN A 99 2.01 5.10 -4.41
C ASN A 99 1.19 5.86 -5.46
N THR A 100 1.36 5.50 -6.71
CA THR A 100 0.52 5.93 -7.83
C THR A 100 -0.13 4.75 -8.56
N GLY A 101 0.13 3.52 -8.10
CA GLY A 101 -0.47 2.30 -8.62
C GLY A 101 -1.87 2.04 -8.04
N THR A 102 -2.48 0.95 -8.47
CA THR A 102 -3.80 0.53 -8.01
C THR A 102 -3.68 -0.39 -6.80
N VAL A 103 -4.49 -0.13 -5.78
CA VAL A 103 -4.63 -0.97 -4.59
C VAL A 103 -6.08 -1.38 -4.45
N SER A 104 -6.35 -2.68 -4.41
CA SER A 104 -7.70 -3.24 -4.38
C SER A 104 -7.85 -4.28 -3.28
N GLY A 105 -8.96 -4.26 -2.55
CA GLY A 105 -9.18 -5.24 -1.49
C GLY A 105 -10.58 -5.24 -0.93
N VAL A 106 -10.81 -6.10 0.07
CA VAL A 106 -12.11 -6.23 0.73
C VAL A 106 -12.08 -5.60 2.10
N ASP A 107 -11.15 -5.98 2.98
CA ASP A 107 -11.23 -5.63 4.42
C ASP A 107 -10.45 -4.35 4.75
N THR A 108 -9.12 -4.38 4.70
CA THR A 108 -8.26 -3.27 5.12
C THR A 108 -7.41 -2.79 3.96
N VAL A 109 -7.76 -1.64 3.38
CA VAL A 109 -7.19 -1.14 2.12
C VAL A 109 -6.64 0.27 2.30
N GLY A 110 -5.35 0.47 2.06
CA GLY A 110 -4.71 1.78 2.10
C GLY A 110 -3.77 2.03 0.94
N GLY A 111 -3.71 3.26 0.46
CA GLY A 111 -2.89 3.60 -0.71
C GLY A 111 -1.40 3.36 -0.50
N VAL A 112 -0.91 3.64 0.69
CA VAL A 112 0.50 3.41 1.09
C VAL A 112 0.61 2.18 1.99
N CYS A 113 -0.23 2.09 3.02
CA CYS A 113 -0.16 1.04 4.03
C CYS A 113 -1.56 0.50 4.34
N GLY A 114 -1.74 -0.82 4.37
CA GLY A 114 -2.99 -1.42 4.79
C GLY A 114 -3.25 -1.18 6.27
N LEU A 115 -2.42 -1.75 7.14
CA LEU A 115 -2.49 -1.65 8.59
C LEU A 115 -1.24 -0.97 9.15
N ASN A 116 -1.40 0.11 9.92
CA ASN A 116 -0.30 0.83 10.55
C ASN A 116 -0.35 0.72 12.07
N ARG A 117 0.67 0.10 12.65
CA ARG A 117 0.95 0.05 14.10
C ARG A 117 2.19 0.84 14.49
N GLY A 118 2.87 1.40 13.48
CA GLY A 118 4.10 2.16 13.62
C GLY A 118 3.91 3.61 13.20
N THR A 119 4.85 4.12 12.40
CA THR A 119 4.83 5.50 11.91
C THR A 119 4.80 5.54 10.39
N LEU A 120 3.84 6.29 9.85
CA LEU A 120 3.82 6.77 8.47
C LEU A 120 4.15 8.27 8.49
N GLU A 121 5.16 8.70 7.76
CA GLU A 121 5.59 10.10 7.75
C GLU A 121 5.95 10.56 6.33
N ASN A 122 5.43 11.73 5.93
CA ASN A 122 5.69 12.34 4.62
C ASN A 122 5.36 11.38 3.46
N CYS A 123 4.26 10.67 3.55
CA CYS A 123 3.82 9.73 2.53
C CYS A 123 2.64 10.29 1.73
N TYR A 124 2.49 9.83 0.50
CA TYR A 124 1.29 10.20 -0.24
C TYR A 124 0.79 9.11 -1.19
N ASN A 125 -0.49 9.19 -1.54
CA ASN A 125 -1.12 8.35 -2.53
C ASN A 125 -1.90 9.16 -3.55
N THR A 126 -1.63 8.94 -4.82
CA THR A 126 -2.42 9.44 -5.94
C THR A 126 -2.97 8.31 -6.82
N GLY A 127 -2.66 7.07 -6.45
CA GLY A 127 -3.12 5.89 -7.15
C GLY A 127 -4.55 5.51 -6.78
N THR A 128 -5.16 4.67 -7.59
CA THR A 128 -6.56 4.25 -7.41
C THR A 128 -6.70 3.30 -6.23
N ILE A 129 -7.68 3.57 -5.38
CA ILE A 129 -8.07 2.71 -4.25
C ILE A 129 -9.45 2.12 -4.51
N SER A 130 -9.56 0.80 -4.43
CA SER A 130 -10.81 0.07 -4.51
C SER A 130 -10.99 -0.81 -3.27
N GLY A 131 -12.00 -0.52 -2.47
CA GLY A 131 -12.25 -1.23 -1.23
C GLY A 131 -13.73 -1.25 -0.85
N THR A 132 -14.19 -2.35 -0.23
CA THR A 132 -15.58 -2.54 0.18
C THR A 132 -15.75 -2.78 1.68
N GLY A 133 -14.65 -2.88 2.42
CA GLY A 133 -14.63 -3.20 3.85
C GLY A 133 -14.76 -1.99 4.76
N ASN A 134 -14.52 -2.25 6.04
CA ASN A 134 -14.69 -1.25 7.09
C ASN A 134 -13.46 -0.36 7.31
N TYR A 135 -12.31 -0.70 6.71
CA TYR A 135 -11.05 -0.01 6.92
C TYR A 135 -10.43 0.38 5.57
N VAL A 136 -11.03 1.37 4.91
CA VAL A 136 -10.56 1.86 3.61
C VAL A 136 -10.12 3.31 3.75
N GLY A 137 -8.88 3.60 3.37
CA GLY A 137 -8.33 4.95 3.48
C GLY A 137 -7.38 5.32 2.34
N GLY A 138 -7.31 6.59 2.02
CA GLY A 138 -6.49 7.09 0.92
C GLY A 138 -4.98 6.89 1.12
N VAL A 139 -4.50 6.96 2.36
CA VAL A 139 -3.09 6.67 2.73
C VAL A 139 -2.99 5.35 3.47
N CYS A 140 -3.80 5.16 4.50
CA CYS A 140 -3.77 4.01 5.41
C CYS A 140 -5.17 3.45 5.58
N GLY A 141 -5.31 2.12 5.51
CA GLY A 141 -6.59 1.47 5.72
C GLY A 141 -7.02 1.51 7.18
N ASP A 142 -6.17 1.03 8.08
CA ASP A 142 -6.40 1.07 9.52
C ASP A 142 -5.14 1.58 10.24
N ASN A 143 -5.30 2.68 10.98
CA ASN A 143 -4.27 3.21 11.86
C ASN A 143 -4.51 2.70 13.28
N TYR A 144 -3.99 1.53 13.55
CA TYR A 144 -4.31 0.74 14.73
C TYR A 144 -3.71 1.31 16.02
N ILE A 145 -4.57 1.57 17.00
CA ILE A 145 -4.19 2.09 18.31
C ILE A 145 -4.74 1.17 19.40
N ASP A 146 -3.85 0.66 20.23
CA ASP A 146 -4.19 -0.08 21.45
C ASP A 146 -3.22 0.25 22.59
N SER A 147 -3.26 -0.52 23.68
CA SER A 147 -2.38 -0.33 24.85
C SER A 147 -0.88 -0.53 24.55
N SER A 148 -0.54 -1.19 23.47
CA SER A 148 0.83 -1.60 23.11
C SER A 148 1.32 -0.98 21.80
N ASN A 149 0.40 -0.55 20.94
CA ASN A 149 0.67 0.01 19.61
C ASN A 149 -0.02 1.36 19.50
N ASN A 150 0.70 2.33 18.96
CA ASN A 150 0.16 3.66 18.71
C ASN A 150 0.53 4.06 17.28
N GLY A 151 -0.31 3.68 16.33
CA GLY A 151 -0.15 4.06 14.94
C GLY A 151 -0.12 5.58 14.81
N ILE A 152 0.90 6.11 14.14
CA ILE A 152 1.12 7.54 13.95
C ILE A 152 1.16 7.83 12.46
N ILE A 153 0.35 8.79 12.02
CA ILE A 153 0.39 9.32 10.66
C ILE A 153 0.72 10.81 10.72
N LYS A 154 1.79 11.22 10.03
CA LYS A 154 2.25 12.61 9.99
C LYS A 154 2.48 13.06 8.56
N ASN A 155 2.05 14.28 8.23
CA ASN A 155 2.33 14.93 6.94
C ASN A 155 2.07 14.01 5.75
N SER A 156 1.00 13.23 5.81
CA SER A 156 0.68 12.24 4.77
C SER A 156 -0.63 12.60 4.09
N TYR A 157 -0.68 12.42 2.77
CA TYR A 157 -1.72 13.00 1.92
C TYR A 157 -2.24 12.00 0.90
N TYR A 158 -3.45 12.21 0.43
CA TYR A 158 -4.02 11.48 -0.70
C TYR A 158 -4.84 12.43 -1.58
N LEU A 159 -4.99 12.10 -2.87
CA LEU A 159 -5.92 12.81 -3.73
C LEU A 159 -7.36 12.44 -3.39
N ASP A 160 -8.25 13.41 -3.33
CA ASP A 160 -9.68 13.21 -3.09
C ASP A 160 -10.35 12.37 -4.19
N THR A 161 -9.77 12.35 -5.38
CA THR A 161 -10.23 11.59 -6.55
C THR A 161 -9.64 10.17 -6.64
N CYS A 162 -8.86 9.72 -5.65
CA CYS A 162 -8.23 8.40 -5.72
C CYS A 162 -9.15 7.22 -5.40
N ALA A 163 -10.35 7.45 -4.87
CA ALA A 163 -11.34 6.41 -4.64
C ALA A 163 -11.96 5.94 -5.98
N ALA A 164 -11.92 4.62 -6.23
CA ALA A 164 -12.64 4.04 -7.35
C ALA A 164 -14.16 4.16 -7.16
N GLU A 165 -14.92 4.07 -8.25
CA GLU A 165 -16.39 4.08 -8.19
C GLU A 165 -16.91 3.02 -7.20
N GLY A 166 -17.81 3.41 -6.33
CA GLY A 166 -18.37 2.57 -5.27
C GLY A 166 -17.48 2.40 -4.03
N THR A 167 -16.29 2.99 -4.00
CA THR A 167 -15.41 2.98 -2.83
C THR A 167 -15.70 4.19 -1.95
N THR A 168 -15.88 3.96 -0.65
CA THR A 168 -16.01 5.01 0.37
C THR A 168 -14.85 4.89 1.35
N PHE A 169 -14.13 5.97 1.60
CA PHE A 169 -13.13 6.00 2.66
C PHE A 169 -13.82 6.03 4.01
N THR A 170 -13.59 5.00 4.80
CA THR A 170 -14.13 4.82 6.15
C THR A 170 -13.13 5.26 7.21
N ASN A 171 -11.85 5.33 6.84
CA ASN A 171 -10.77 5.83 7.67
C ASN A 171 -10.11 7.03 6.98
N ASN A 172 -10.17 8.20 7.63
CA ASN A 172 -9.61 9.47 7.14
C ASN A 172 -8.20 9.75 7.69
N ASP A 173 -7.44 8.71 8.00
CA ASP A 173 -6.04 8.84 8.42
C ASP A 173 -5.16 9.26 7.23
N GLY A 174 -4.88 10.52 7.16
CA GLY A 174 -4.25 11.24 6.07
C GLY A 174 -5.07 12.48 5.72
N ILE A 175 -4.45 13.43 5.04
CA ILE A 175 -5.10 14.68 4.63
C ILE A 175 -5.48 14.59 3.15
N SER A 176 -6.78 14.69 2.86
CA SER A 176 -7.27 14.82 1.48
C SER A 176 -6.72 16.09 0.81
N LYS A 177 -6.36 16.00 -0.45
CA LYS A 177 -5.94 17.11 -1.30
C LYS A 177 -6.71 17.07 -2.62
N THR A 178 -7.16 18.23 -3.08
CA THR A 178 -7.68 18.40 -4.43
C THR A 178 -6.55 18.33 -5.44
N ALA A 179 -6.84 17.82 -6.64
CA ALA A 179 -5.97 17.98 -7.79
C ALA A 179 -6.17 19.43 -8.30
N ASP A 180 -5.15 20.28 -8.18
CA ASP A 180 -5.10 21.62 -8.79
C ASP A 180 -4.79 21.53 -10.29
#